data_e822304371300e4bb7f906dc83f9f727
#
_entry.id   e822304371300e4bb7f906dc83f9f727
#
_cell.length_a   1.000
_cell.length_b   1.000
_cell.length_c   1.000
_cell.angle_alpha   90.00
_cell.angle_beta   90.00
_cell.angle_gamma   90.00
#
_symmetry.space_group_name_H-M   'P 1'
#
loop_
_entity.id
_entity.type
_entity.pdbx_description
1 polymer ?
#
loop_
_entity_poly.entity_id
_entity_poly.type
_entity_poly.pdbx_seq_one_letter_code
_entity_poly.pdbx_strand_id
1 'polypeptide(L)'
;MRTAVGRQGPPAQRRVDEDALRRQFDRDAIWHRMVKPGDRLPSLSLLEADLGPIHLDRLRITGPIVLVFFRYASSEACNAALATYQEHLAPALADTDAHLVAVSPQIPQRLTGIKRRHDLSFFVASDVRHALIDAFNLGFHEPGADVLLGARRSVLPFPAVVIADRAGTIRFAEVLADGAAYPEPSRILDAVRPVLTGAFV
;
A
#
# COMPACT_ATOMS: atom_id res chain seq x y z
N MET A 1 45.42 -4.15 32.28
CA MET A 1 43.98 -4.01 32.45
C MET A 1 43.43 -3.55 31.11
N ARG A 2 42.78 -4.45 30.32
CA ARG A 2 42.17 -4.13 29.04
C ARG A 2 40.65 -4.22 29.25
N THR A 3 39.99 -3.08 29.17
CA THR A 3 38.56 -2.94 29.27
C THR A 3 37.93 -3.46 27.98
N ALA A 4 37.11 -4.52 28.07
CA ALA A 4 36.35 -5.06 26.96
C ALA A 4 35.18 -4.11 26.65
N VAL A 5 35.18 -3.51 25.45
CA VAL A 5 34.05 -2.76 24.90
C VAL A 5 33.04 -3.80 24.43
N GLY A 6 31.94 -3.90 25.15
CA GLY A 6 30.80 -4.73 24.77
C GLY A 6 30.19 -4.23 23.46
N ARG A 7 30.21 -5.06 22.41
CA ARG A 7 29.44 -4.85 21.18
C ARG A 7 27.96 -5.01 21.54
N GLN A 8 27.25 -3.90 21.60
CA GLN A 8 25.79 -3.93 21.56
C GLN A 8 25.39 -4.36 20.15
N GLY A 9 24.72 -5.51 20.06
CA GLY A 9 24.08 -5.97 18.85
C GLY A 9 22.96 -4.99 18.43
N PRO A 10 22.53 -5.02 17.15
CA PRO A 10 21.45 -4.16 16.69
C PRO A 10 20.20 -4.41 17.54
N PRO A 11 19.40 -3.33 17.84
CA PRO A 11 18.17 -3.49 18.61
C PRO A 11 17.28 -4.52 17.92
N ALA A 12 16.87 -5.54 18.68
CA ALA A 12 15.88 -6.50 18.22
C ALA A 12 14.68 -5.73 17.71
N GLN A 13 14.35 -5.90 16.42
CA GLN A 13 13.13 -5.37 15.84
C GLN A 13 11.99 -5.90 16.72
N ARG A 14 11.33 -4.99 17.46
CA ARG A 14 10.11 -5.32 18.19
C ARG A 14 9.13 -5.82 17.14
N ARG A 15 8.84 -7.10 17.15
CA ARG A 15 7.65 -7.61 16.46
C ARG A 15 6.47 -6.90 17.13
N VAL A 16 5.73 -6.16 16.33
CA VAL A 16 4.44 -5.62 16.76
C VAL A 16 3.64 -6.81 17.27
N ASP A 17 3.06 -6.71 18.46
CA ASP A 17 2.12 -7.70 18.94
C ASP A 17 0.84 -7.54 18.11
N GLU A 18 0.80 -8.24 16.96
CA GLU A 18 -0.25 -8.15 15.97
C GLU A 18 -1.60 -8.57 16.55
N ASP A 19 -1.60 -9.50 17.51
CA ASP A 19 -2.81 -9.90 18.21
C ASP A 19 -3.33 -8.83 19.17
N ALA A 20 -2.45 -8.10 19.86
CA ALA A 20 -2.85 -6.99 20.72
C ALA A 20 -3.41 -5.83 19.88
N LEU A 21 -2.78 -5.55 18.74
CA LEU A 21 -3.24 -4.54 17.80
C LEU A 21 -4.61 -4.90 17.21
N ARG A 22 -4.81 -6.14 16.80
CA ARG A 22 -6.09 -6.64 16.30
C ARG A 22 -7.19 -6.53 17.34
N ARG A 23 -6.93 -6.97 18.60
CA ARG A 23 -7.90 -6.81 19.71
C ARG A 23 -8.25 -5.38 20.00
N GLN A 24 -7.31 -4.44 19.84
CA GLN A 24 -7.57 -3.02 19.98
C GLN A 24 -8.48 -2.51 18.86
N PHE A 25 -8.22 -2.87 17.62
CA PHE A 25 -9.02 -2.46 16.46
C PHE A 25 -10.43 -3.02 16.48
N ASP A 26 -10.62 -4.25 16.95
CA ASP A 26 -11.94 -4.84 17.14
C ASP A 26 -12.73 -4.07 18.21
N ARG A 27 -12.10 -3.69 19.32
CA ARG A 27 -12.72 -2.86 20.36
C ARG A 27 -13.13 -1.47 19.88
N ASP A 28 -12.28 -0.87 19.03
CA ASP A 28 -12.48 0.50 18.53
C ASP A 28 -13.40 0.55 17.31
N ALA A 29 -13.89 -0.60 16.84
CA ALA A 29 -14.71 -0.75 15.63
C ALA A 29 -14.11 -0.04 14.39
N ILE A 30 -12.78 -0.03 14.29
CA ILE A 30 -12.04 0.69 13.24
C ILE A 30 -12.37 0.15 11.86
N TRP A 31 -12.62 -1.16 11.75
CA TRP A 31 -12.95 -1.84 10.51
C TRP A 31 -14.17 -1.25 9.80
N HIS A 32 -15.19 -0.79 10.55
CA HIS A 32 -16.39 -0.20 9.97
C HIS A 32 -16.16 1.15 9.30
N ARG A 33 -15.05 1.83 9.62
CA ARG A 33 -14.67 3.13 9.09
C ARG A 33 -13.66 3.05 7.94
N MET A 34 -13.04 1.88 7.73
CA MET A 34 -12.10 1.67 6.64
C MET A 34 -12.82 1.68 5.30
N VAL A 35 -12.05 1.94 4.25
CA VAL A 35 -12.51 1.92 2.87
C VAL A 35 -13.24 0.62 2.53
N LYS A 36 -14.37 0.74 1.82
CA LYS A 36 -15.21 -0.39 1.40
C LYS A 36 -15.81 -0.15 0.02
N PRO A 37 -16.31 -1.20 -0.64
CA PRO A 37 -17.07 -1.03 -1.88
C PRO A 37 -18.22 -0.04 -1.71
N GLY A 38 -18.39 0.84 -2.71
CA GLY A 38 -19.33 1.95 -2.71
C GLY A 38 -18.73 3.30 -2.28
N ASP A 39 -17.62 3.32 -1.56
CA ASP A 39 -16.90 4.56 -1.22
C ASP A 39 -16.32 5.23 -2.48
N ARG A 40 -15.82 6.44 -2.32
CA ARG A 40 -15.27 7.23 -3.42
C ARG A 40 -13.75 7.38 -3.31
N LEU A 41 -13.07 7.21 -4.44
CA LEU A 41 -11.66 7.55 -4.56
C LEU A 41 -11.52 9.08 -4.45
N PRO A 42 -10.72 9.60 -3.51
CA PRO A 42 -10.52 11.03 -3.38
C PRO A 42 -9.73 11.60 -4.56
N SER A 43 -10.07 12.82 -4.96
CA SER A 43 -9.31 13.60 -5.96
C SER A 43 -8.05 14.13 -5.30
N LEU A 44 -6.93 13.47 -5.51
CA LEU A 44 -5.63 13.87 -4.98
C LEU A 44 -4.47 13.43 -5.88
N SER A 45 -3.29 13.96 -5.58
CA SER A 45 -2.05 13.61 -6.27
C SER A 45 -1.11 12.92 -5.30
N LEU A 46 -0.46 11.88 -5.78
CA LEU A 46 0.65 11.21 -5.12
C LEU A 46 1.95 11.54 -5.85
N LEU A 47 3.08 11.38 -5.17
CA LEU A 47 4.38 11.61 -5.77
C LEU A 47 5.00 10.26 -6.16
N GLU A 48 5.00 9.96 -7.46
CA GLU A 48 5.63 8.74 -7.97
C GLU A 48 7.15 8.80 -7.81
N ALA A 49 7.78 7.65 -7.57
CA ALA A 49 9.19 7.55 -7.19
C ALA A 49 10.17 8.17 -8.20
N ASP A 50 9.87 8.03 -9.50
CA ASP A 50 10.76 8.46 -10.59
C ASP A 50 10.11 9.47 -11.55
N LEU A 51 8.77 9.50 -11.64
CA LEU A 51 8.02 10.28 -12.65
C LEU A 51 7.47 11.61 -12.13
N GLY A 52 7.54 11.85 -10.82
CA GLY A 52 6.95 13.04 -10.23
C GLY A 52 5.45 12.87 -9.88
N PRO A 53 4.65 13.96 -9.89
CA PRO A 53 3.26 13.89 -9.46
C PRO A 53 2.38 13.07 -10.40
N ILE A 54 1.62 12.12 -9.85
CA ILE A 54 0.54 11.40 -10.53
C ILE A 54 -0.79 11.81 -9.91
N HIS A 55 -1.79 12.05 -10.77
CA HIS A 55 -3.13 12.50 -10.36
C HIS A 55 -4.11 11.34 -10.49
N LEU A 56 -4.70 10.88 -9.38
CA LEU A 56 -5.60 9.73 -9.38
C LEU A 56 -6.83 9.96 -10.25
N ASP A 57 -7.38 11.15 -10.28
CA ASP A 57 -8.51 11.52 -11.16
C ASP A 57 -8.17 11.51 -12.64
N ARG A 58 -6.94 11.78 -13.02
CA ARG A 58 -6.49 11.63 -14.40
C ARG A 58 -6.28 10.18 -14.77
N LEU A 59 -5.66 9.39 -13.89
CA LEU A 59 -5.46 7.97 -14.12
C LEU A 59 -6.81 7.24 -14.31
N ARG A 60 -7.81 7.50 -13.46
CA ARG A 60 -9.10 6.80 -13.55
C ARG A 60 -9.88 7.11 -14.84
N ILE A 61 -9.60 8.23 -15.53
CA ILE A 61 -10.23 8.54 -16.81
C ILE A 61 -9.79 7.54 -17.88
N THR A 62 -8.53 7.16 -17.86
CA THR A 62 -7.94 6.21 -18.82
C THR A 62 -8.22 4.77 -18.46
N GLY A 63 -8.38 4.43 -17.17
CA GLY A 63 -8.67 3.07 -16.74
C GLY A 63 -8.97 2.93 -15.26
N PRO A 64 -9.46 1.77 -14.82
CA PRO A 64 -9.57 1.44 -13.40
C PRO A 64 -8.22 1.54 -12.70
N ILE A 65 -8.24 1.83 -11.39
CA ILE A 65 -7.02 1.91 -10.59
C ILE A 65 -7.02 0.80 -9.55
N VAL A 66 -5.94 0.02 -9.54
CA VAL A 66 -5.62 -0.96 -8.50
C VAL A 66 -4.59 -0.34 -7.57
N LEU A 67 -5.00 0.01 -6.36
CA LEU A 67 -4.14 0.57 -5.31
C LEU A 67 -3.67 -0.56 -4.40
N VAL A 68 -2.36 -0.66 -4.18
CA VAL A 68 -1.74 -1.60 -3.24
C VAL A 68 -1.04 -0.82 -2.15
N PHE A 69 -1.59 -0.80 -0.94
CA PHE A 69 -0.97 -0.12 0.19
C PHE A 69 0.06 -1.01 0.86
N PHE A 70 1.28 -0.51 1.01
CA PHE A 70 2.36 -1.20 1.69
C PHE A 70 3.07 -0.29 2.69
N ARG A 71 3.63 -0.90 3.74
CA ARG A 71 4.20 -0.17 4.87
C ARG A 71 5.49 0.56 4.49
N TYR A 72 6.52 -0.18 4.10
CA TYR A 72 7.83 0.39 3.76
C TYR A 72 8.71 -0.58 2.97
N ALA A 73 9.67 -0.03 2.22
CA ALA A 73 10.52 -0.74 1.27
C ALA A 73 11.52 -1.74 1.87
N SER A 74 11.80 -1.67 3.18
CA SER A 74 12.68 -2.63 3.87
C SER A 74 11.93 -3.82 4.50
N SER A 75 10.59 -3.87 4.41
CA SER A 75 9.80 -5.02 4.86
C SER A 75 9.93 -6.18 3.87
N GLU A 76 10.30 -7.37 4.37
CA GLU A 76 10.39 -8.58 3.54
C GLU A 76 9.04 -8.95 2.91
N ALA A 77 7.96 -8.89 3.69
CA ALA A 77 6.61 -9.17 3.19
C ALA A 77 6.19 -8.20 2.07
N CYS A 78 6.49 -6.89 2.23
CA CYS A 78 6.22 -5.90 1.18
C CYS A 78 7.05 -6.15 -0.07
N ASN A 79 8.34 -6.51 0.09
CA ASN A 79 9.22 -6.83 -1.04
C ASN A 79 8.72 -8.07 -1.79
N ALA A 80 8.37 -9.15 -1.08
CA ALA A 80 7.85 -10.36 -1.68
C ALA A 80 6.56 -10.10 -2.46
N ALA A 81 5.61 -9.36 -1.87
CA ALA A 81 4.35 -9.04 -2.52
C ALA A 81 4.55 -8.22 -3.81
N LEU A 82 5.37 -7.15 -3.75
CA LEU A 82 5.60 -6.30 -4.92
C LEU A 82 6.36 -7.05 -6.03
N ALA A 83 7.30 -7.93 -5.68
CA ALA A 83 7.97 -8.80 -6.65
C ALA A 83 6.99 -9.77 -7.33
N THR A 84 6.11 -10.42 -6.54
CA THR A 84 5.05 -11.30 -7.06
C THR A 84 4.08 -10.54 -7.96
N TYR A 85 3.74 -9.29 -7.62
CA TYR A 85 2.88 -8.47 -8.46
C TYR A 85 3.57 -8.02 -9.75
N GLN A 86 4.87 -7.78 -9.72
CA GLN A 86 5.66 -7.53 -10.93
C GLN A 86 5.66 -8.74 -11.85
N GLU A 87 5.82 -9.93 -11.28
CA GLU A 87 5.92 -11.16 -12.06
C GLU A 87 4.58 -11.62 -12.67
N HIS A 88 3.47 -11.46 -11.90
CA HIS A 88 2.20 -12.10 -12.26
C HIS A 88 1.04 -11.13 -12.47
N LEU A 89 0.99 -10.01 -11.75
CA LEU A 89 -0.14 -9.06 -11.85
C LEU A 89 0.10 -7.99 -12.91
N ALA A 90 1.28 -7.38 -12.93
CA ALA A 90 1.58 -6.30 -13.87
C ALA A 90 1.49 -6.74 -15.34
N PRO A 91 2.03 -7.90 -15.77
CA PRO A 91 1.86 -8.37 -17.13
C PRO A 91 0.41 -8.67 -17.49
N ALA A 92 -0.36 -9.26 -16.56
CA ALA A 92 -1.77 -9.55 -16.77
C ALA A 92 -2.66 -8.30 -16.89
N LEU A 93 -2.22 -7.17 -16.33
CA LEU A 93 -2.89 -5.87 -16.46
C LEU A 93 -2.38 -5.06 -17.65
N ALA A 94 -1.20 -5.37 -18.23
CA ALA A 94 -0.57 -4.59 -19.30
C ALA A 94 -1.44 -4.51 -20.58
N ASP A 95 -2.21 -5.57 -20.88
CA ASP A 95 -3.12 -5.62 -22.01
C ASP A 95 -4.49 -5.01 -21.69
N THR A 96 -4.64 -4.39 -20.53
CA THR A 96 -5.85 -3.72 -20.10
C THR A 96 -5.56 -2.24 -19.86
N ASP A 97 -6.61 -1.43 -19.75
CA ASP A 97 -6.47 -0.02 -19.38
C ASP A 97 -6.24 0.19 -17.87
N ALA A 98 -6.15 -0.88 -17.05
CA ALA A 98 -6.04 -0.75 -15.61
C ALA A 98 -4.65 -0.26 -15.18
N HIS A 99 -4.64 0.63 -14.19
CA HIS A 99 -3.41 1.16 -13.60
C HIS A 99 -3.11 0.49 -12.26
N LEU A 100 -1.93 -0.14 -12.14
CA LEU A 100 -1.42 -0.65 -10.87
C LEU A 100 -0.57 0.42 -10.18
N VAL A 101 -0.93 0.78 -8.95
CA VAL A 101 -0.26 1.81 -8.15
C VAL A 101 0.01 1.28 -6.75
N ALA A 102 1.28 1.03 -6.45
CA ALA A 102 1.72 0.72 -5.08
C ALA A 102 1.90 2.01 -4.29
N VAL A 103 1.32 2.10 -3.10
CA VAL A 103 1.28 3.32 -2.27
C VAL A 103 1.93 3.08 -0.92
N SER A 104 2.87 3.94 -0.53
CA SER A 104 3.52 3.91 0.78
C SER A 104 3.65 5.33 1.35
N PRO A 105 3.60 5.51 2.68
CA PRO A 105 3.89 6.80 3.32
C PRO A 105 5.36 7.20 3.30
N GLN A 106 6.26 6.37 2.76
CA GLN A 106 7.68 6.71 2.64
C GLN A 106 7.93 7.87 1.68
N ILE A 107 9.01 8.61 1.93
CA ILE A 107 9.50 9.62 0.98
C ILE A 107 9.92 8.96 -0.35
N PRO A 108 9.79 9.65 -1.51
CA PRO A 108 10.07 9.09 -2.83
C PRO A 108 11.46 8.47 -2.96
N GLN A 109 12.47 9.09 -2.37
CA GLN A 109 13.86 8.63 -2.42
C GLN A 109 14.06 7.20 -1.88
N ARG A 110 13.23 6.78 -0.91
CA ARG A 110 13.24 5.41 -0.38
C ARG A 110 12.49 4.44 -1.28
N LEU A 111 11.48 4.92 -2.00
CA LEU A 111 10.68 4.12 -2.92
C LEU A 111 11.41 3.81 -4.23
N THR A 112 12.25 4.72 -4.72
CA THR A 112 13.12 4.46 -5.88
C THR A 112 13.97 3.19 -5.69
N GLY A 113 14.42 2.93 -4.46
CA GLY A 113 15.23 1.74 -4.15
C GLY A 113 14.48 0.42 -4.34
N ILE A 114 13.22 0.31 -3.90
CA ILE A 114 12.43 -0.90 -4.07
C ILE A 114 11.99 -1.06 -5.53
N LYS A 115 11.64 0.05 -6.20
CA LYS A 115 11.26 0.06 -7.62
C LYS A 115 12.37 -0.52 -8.49
N ARG A 116 13.61 -0.06 -8.30
CA ARG A 116 14.78 -0.56 -9.04
C ARG A 116 15.16 -2.00 -8.68
N ARG A 117 15.07 -2.37 -7.39
CA ARG A 117 15.44 -3.72 -6.93
C ARG A 117 14.62 -4.81 -7.59
N HIS A 118 13.35 -4.57 -7.81
CA HIS A 118 12.40 -5.52 -8.38
C HIS A 118 11.98 -5.20 -9.82
N ASP A 119 12.65 -4.21 -10.44
CA ASP A 119 12.33 -3.74 -11.80
C ASP A 119 10.83 -3.50 -12.00
N LEU A 120 10.21 -2.78 -11.02
CA LEU A 120 8.77 -2.59 -11.01
C LEU A 120 8.33 -1.68 -12.17
N SER A 121 7.55 -2.22 -13.10
CA SER A 121 7.02 -1.53 -14.28
C SER A 121 5.79 -0.67 -14.00
N PHE A 122 5.16 -0.86 -12.84
CA PHE A 122 3.99 -0.10 -12.39
C PHE A 122 4.37 1.09 -11.50
N PHE A 123 3.39 1.93 -11.19
CA PHE A 123 3.61 3.11 -10.36
C PHE A 123 3.91 2.73 -8.91
N VAL A 124 4.96 3.35 -8.35
CA VAL A 124 5.29 3.25 -6.92
C VAL A 124 5.24 4.65 -6.33
N ALA A 125 4.19 4.96 -5.60
CA ALA A 125 3.85 6.30 -5.21
C ALA A 125 3.98 6.56 -3.70
N SER A 126 4.45 7.75 -3.38
CA SER A 126 4.57 8.27 -2.02
C SER A 126 3.32 9.01 -1.60
N ASP A 127 2.69 8.55 -0.52
CA ASP A 127 1.67 9.29 0.22
C ASP A 127 2.26 9.86 1.53
N VAL A 128 3.38 10.57 1.42
CA VAL A 128 4.12 11.12 2.56
C VAL A 128 3.29 12.03 3.46
N ARG A 129 2.21 12.60 2.93
CA ARG A 129 1.24 13.41 3.69
C ARG A 129 0.12 12.59 4.31
N HIS A 130 0.07 11.29 4.03
CA HIS A 130 -0.99 10.36 4.44
C HIS A 130 -2.40 10.74 3.94
N ALA A 131 -2.48 11.53 2.87
CA ALA A 131 -3.76 12.04 2.37
C ALA A 131 -4.71 10.91 1.92
N LEU A 132 -4.19 9.92 1.21
CA LEU A 132 -4.96 8.77 0.76
C LEU A 132 -5.16 7.76 1.90
N ILE A 133 -4.11 7.51 2.70
CA ILE A 133 -4.16 6.64 3.87
C ILE A 133 -5.21 7.13 4.88
N ASP A 134 -5.25 8.45 5.17
CA ASP A 134 -6.22 9.06 6.08
C ASP A 134 -7.64 9.04 5.48
N ALA A 135 -7.79 9.34 4.18
CA ALA A 135 -9.09 9.29 3.50
C ALA A 135 -9.74 7.90 3.51
N PHE A 136 -8.93 6.85 3.47
CA PHE A 136 -9.38 5.47 3.53
C PHE A 136 -9.39 4.86 4.94
N ASN A 137 -9.02 5.65 5.96
CA ASN A 137 -8.87 5.20 7.35
C ASN A 137 -7.97 3.97 7.51
N LEU A 138 -6.90 3.88 6.71
CA LEU A 138 -5.96 2.75 6.73
C LEU A 138 -4.80 2.95 7.71
N GLY A 139 -4.66 4.13 8.31
CA GLY A 139 -3.51 4.46 9.16
C GLY A 139 -3.63 3.91 10.58
N PHE A 140 -2.54 3.35 11.09
CA PHE A 140 -2.38 3.06 12.51
C PHE A 140 -1.06 3.64 13.05
N HIS A 141 -1.04 4.00 14.34
CA HIS A 141 0.15 4.55 14.96
C HIS A 141 1.18 3.45 15.26
N GLU A 142 2.40 3.64 14.77
CA GLU A 142 3.54 2.75 15.02
C GLU A 142 4.72 3.58 15.52
N PRO A 143 5.10 3.50 16.81
CA PRO A 143 6.19 4.28 17.38
C PRO A 143 7.52 4.05 16.63
N GLY A 144 8.15 5.14 16.19
CA GLY A 144 9.43 5.10 15.45
C GLY A 144 9.28 4.86 13.94
N ALA A 145 8.07 4.73 13.43
CA ALA A 145 7.85 4.58 11.99
C ALA A 145 8.30 5.81 11.19
N ASP A 146 8.25 7.01 11.75
CA ASP A 146 8.75 8.24 11.15
C ASP A 146 10.20 8.12 10.66
N VAL A 147 11.06 7.43 11.42
CA VAL A 147 12.45 7.15 11.02
C VAL A 147 12.50 6.21 9.82
N LEU A 148 11.68 5.14 9.81
CA LEU A 148 11.58 4.18 8.71
C LEU A 148 10.99 4.82 7.45
N LEU A 149 10.09 5.76 7.62
CA LEU A 149 9.41 6.44 6.52
C LEU A 149 10.24 7.60 5.95
N GLY A 150 11.11 8.19 6.77
CA GLY A 150 11.76 9.47 6.47
C GLY A 150 10.76 10.63 6.50
N ALA A 151 9.63 10.46 7.18
CA ALA A 151 8.51 11.38 7.25
C ALA A 151 8.29 11.86 8.69
N ARG A 152 7.36 12.80 8.90
CA ARG A 152 7.12 13.39 10.22
C ARG A 152 6.12 12.60 11.08
N ARG A 153 5.35 11.70 10.48
CA ARG A 153 4.27 10.96 11.15
C ARG A 153 4.70 9.51 11.39
N SER A 154 4.53 9.03 12.62
CA SER A 154 4.71 7.63 12.98
C SER A 154 3.41 6.85 12.71
N VAL A 155 2.95 6.85 11.45
CA VAL A 155 1.74 6.18 11.00
C VAL A 155 2.06 5.28 9.82
N LEU A 156 1.69 4.00 9.95
CA LEU A 156 1.79 3.01 8.88
C LEU A 156 0.40 2.66 8.36
N PRO A 157 0.25 2.33 7.07
CA PRO A 157 -0.99 1.79 6.57
C PRO A 157 -1.14 0.32 6.96
N PHE A 158 -2.38 -0.12 7.19
CA PHE A 158 -2.70 -1.52 7.00
C PHE A 158 -2.40 -1.90 5.56
N PRO A 159 -1.76 -3.06 5.32
CA PRO A 159 -1.67 -3.59 3.97
C PRO A 159 -3.07 -3.75 3.40
N ALA A 160 -3.28 -3.27 2.19
CA ALA A 160 -4.60 -3.29 1.56
C ALA A 160 -4.49 -3.31 0.05
N VAL A 161 -5.50 -3.89 -0.59
CA VAL A 161 -5.75 -3.75 -2.02
C VAL A 161 -7.12 -3.11 -2.22
N VAL A 162 -7.16 -2.02 -2.99
CA VAL A 162 -8.37 -1.26 -3.27
C VAL A 162 -8.48 -1.05 -4.77
N ILE A 163 -9.64 -1.35 -5.36
CA ILE A 163 -9.89 -1.17 -6.79
C ILE A 163 -10.99 -0.12 -6.98
N ALA A 164 -10.67 0.94 -7.72
CA ALA A 164 -11.60 1.98 -8.13
C ALA A 164 -11.90 1.89 -9.62
N ASP A 165 -13.15 2.09 -9.99
CA ASP A 165 -13.56 2.18 -11.39
C ASP A 165 -13.25 3.56 -11.99
N ARG A 166 -13.53 3.73 -13.30
CA ARG A 166 -13.33 5.01 -14.01
C ARG A 166 -14.18 6.14 -13.45
N ALA A 167 -15.33 5.83 -12.83
CA ALA A 167 -16.16 6.83 -12.15
C ALA A 167 -15.58 7.22 -10.77
N GLY A 168 -14.54 6.52 -10.29
CA GLY A 168 -13.95 6.72 -8.97
C GLY A 168 -14.74 6.06 -7.85
N THR A 169 -15.61 5.09 -8.16
CA THR A 169 -16.28 4.30 -7.14
C THR A 169 -15.41 3.10 -6.77
N ILE A 170 -15.20 2.88 -5.48
CA ILE A 170 -14.49 1.70 -4.99
C ILE A 170 -15.37 0.47 -5.24
N ARG A 171 -14.83 -0.50 -5.97
CA ARG A 171 -15.49 -1.74 -6.34
C ARG A 171 -15.00 -2.95 -5.57
N PHE A 172 -13.78 -2.85 -5.06
CA PHE A 172 -13.17 -3.87 -4.23
C PHE A 172 -12.29 -3.21 -3.17
N ALA A 173 -12.33 -3.72 -1.95
CA ALA A 173 -11.42 -3.33 -0.89
C ALA A 173 -11.15 -4.54 0.00
N GLU A 174 -9.89 -4.91 0.14
CA GLU A 174 -9.42 -5.94 1.06
C GLU A 174 -8.32 -5.35 1.93
N VAL A 175 -8.59 -5.26 3.23
CA VAL A 175 -7.66 -4.72 4.23
C VAL A 175 -7.17 -5.85 5.11
N LEU A 176 -5.85 -5.99 5.23
CA LEU A 176 -5.20 -7.06 5.97
C LEU A 176 -4.84 -6.57 7.37
N ALA A 177 -5.57 -7.08 8.34
CA ALA A 177 -5.44 -6.64 9.75
C ALA A 177 -4.21 -7.16 10.47
N ASP A 178 -3.76 -8.34 10.11
CA ASP A 178 -2.89 -9.20 10.91
C ASP A 178 -1.50 -9.43 10.32
N GLY A 179 -1.03 -8.53 9.43
CA GLY A 179 0.24 -8.73 8.72
C GLY A 179 0.21 -9.95 7.79
N ALA A 180 -0.98 -10.48 7.51
CA ALA A 180 -1.20 -11.57 6.58
C ALA A 180 -0.56 -11.31 5.23
N ALA A 181 -0.33 -12.36 4.49
CA ALA A 181 0.18 -12.26 3.12
C ALA A 181 -0.78 -11.41 2.27
N TYR A 182 -0.21 -10.58 1.43
CA TYR A 182 -0.98 -9.83 0.44
C TYR A 182 -1.83 -10.76 -0.43
N PRO A 183 -2.98 -10.29 -0.94
CA PRO A 183 -3.82 -11.11 -1.82
C PRO A 183 -3.05 -11.64 -3.02
N GLU A 184 -3.30 -12.89 -3.37
CA GLU A 184 -2.71 -13.50 -4.56
C GLU A 184 -3.10 -12.73 -5.84
N PRO A 185 -2.22 -12.61 -6.84
CA PRO A 185 -2.51 -11.95 -8.10
C PRO A 185 -3.82 -12.38 -8.76
N SER A 186 -4.14 -13.68 -8.74
CA SER A 186 -5.39 -14.24 -9.26
C SER A 186 -6.64 -13.62 -8.62
N ARG A 187 -6.62 -13.44 -7.30
CA ARG A 187 -7.73 -12.81 -6.56
C ARG A 187 -7.93 -11.35 -6.96
N ILE A 188 -6.84 -10.62 -7.16
CA ILE A 188 -6.91 -9.22 -7.63
C ILE A 188 -7.45 -9.17 -9.06
N LEU A 189 -6.98 -10.06 -9.95
CA LEU A 189 -7.45 -10.14 -11.34
C LEU A 189 -8.94 -10.48 -11.41
N ASP A 190 -9.42 -11.40 -10.58
CA ASP A 190 -10.84 -11.73 -10.51
C ASP A 190 -11.69 -10.53 -10.06
N ALA A 191 -11.16 -9.70 -9.15
CA ALA A 191 -11.82 -8.48 -8.71
C ALA A 191 -11.75 -7.33 -9.75
N VAL A 192 -10.69 -7.26 -10.55
CA VAL A 192 -10.53 -6.23 -11.60
C VAL A 192 -11.42 -6.55 -12.82
N ARG A 193 -11.56 -7.81 -13.20
CA ARG A 193 -12.26 -8.23 -14.43
C ARG A 193 -13.67 -7.62 -14.59
N PRO A 194 -14.58 -7.67 -13.59
CA PRO A 194 -15.88 -7.01 -13.70
C PRO A 194 -15.77 -5.49 -13.80
N VAL A 195 -14.71 -4.89 -13.23
CA VAL A 195 -14.47 -3.43 -13.29
C VAL A 195 -14.08 -3.00 -14.71
N LEU A 196 -13.31 -3.80 -15.40
CA LEU A 196 -12.90 -3.57 -16.80
C LEU A 196 -14.09 -3.67 -17.76
N THR A 197 -14.98 -4.62 -17.53
CA THR A 197 -16.12 -4.86 -18.42
C THR A 197 -17.34 -3.99 -18.13
N GLY A 198 -17.32 -3.21 -17.04
CA GLY A 198 -18.47 -2.43 -16.58
C GLY A 198 -19.67 -3.31 -16.11
N ALA A 199 -19.43 -4.60 -15.88
CA ALA A 199 -20.44 -5.58 -15.50
C ALA A 199 -20.82 -5.48 -14.00
N PHE A 200 -21.25 -4.27 -13.57
CA PHE A 200 -21.86 -4.12 -12.26
C PHE A 200 -23.37 -4.01 -12.44
N VAL A 201 -24.05 -5.04 -12.04
CA VAL A 201 -25.51 -5.07 -11.87
C VAL A 201 -25.86 -4.43 -10.53
#